data_0dd5360b8fa84409ba9df6d49616a171
#
_entry.id   0dd5360b8fa84409ba9df6d49616a171
#
_cell.length_a   1.000
_cell.length_b   1.000
_cell.length_c   1.000
_cell.angle_alpha   90.00
_cell.angle_beta   90.00
_cell.angle_gamma   90.00
#
_symmetry.space_group_name_H-M   'P 1'
#
loop_
_entity.id
_entity.type
_entity.pdbx_description
1 polymer ?
#
loop_
_entity_poly.entity_id
_entity_poly.type
_entity_poly.pdbx_seq_one_letter_code
_entity_poly.pdbx_strand_id
1 'polypeptide(L)'
;LMQGLADDGGLFMPDYWPKVDIEYLKNLESFIDVAKYIVPLYTGSSFKKEDVIELLNNTWHNFEEQDLIKITQIKQSTSILELYHGPTAAFKDFGLQLAAAFFNKTLQTQNKTAIVFGATSGDTGSAAIDACKDFDVIKSFILIPHGNMSEIQRKQMTTVQSPNVHPIIVDGTFDDCQDIVKNGFKQRSFLKKNQYLLAVNSINWVRIIGQICYYFYSAIKINKLSKPLNFSVPTGNFGNVFACYAASKMGMPLSKII
;
A
#
# COMPACT_ATOMS: atom_id res chain seq x y z
N LEU A 1 5.85 4.04 11.34
CA LEU A 1 4.75 3.66 10.44
C LEU A 1 3.57 4.65 10.49
N MET A 2 3.06 4.98 11.66
CA MET A 2 1.91 5.90 11.84
C MET A 2 2.21 7.34 11.38
N GLN A 3 3.43 7.82 11.52
CA GLN A 3 3.77 9.22 11.23
C GLN A 3 3.85 9.51 9.72
N GLY A 4 4.15 8.52 8.90
CA GLY A 4 4.20 8.62 7.42
C GLY A 4 5.36 9.44 6.86
N LEU A 5 5.65 10.61 7.44
CA LEU A 5 6.78 11.49 7.14
C LEU A 5 7.54 11.80 8.43
N ALA A 6 8.85 11.95 8.34
CA ALA A 6 9.67 12.43 9.45
C ALA A 6 9.48 13.94 9.66
N ASP A 7 9.87 14.45 10.83
CA ASP A 7 9.68 15.86 11.18
C ASP A 7 10.51 16.82 10.30
N ASP A 8 11.60 16.31 9.71
CA ASP A 8 12.42 17.02 8.72
C ASP A 8 11.87 16.97 7.28
N GLY A 9 10.72 16.30 7.08
CA GLY A 9 10.10 16.09 5.78
C GLY A 9 10.65 14.88 5.01
N GLY A 10 11.61 14.14 5.58
CA GLY A 10 12.17 12.92 5.01
C GLY A 10 11.22 11.72 5.12
N LEU A 11 11.62 10.62 4.50
CA LEU A 11 10.89 9.37 4.50
C LEU A 11 11.54 8.38 5.48
N PHE A 12 10.70 7.68 6.22
CA PHE A 12 11.19 6.57 7.01
C PHE A 12 11.64 5.42 6.12
N MET A 13 12.86 4.99 6.31
CA MET A 13 13.50 3.87 5.64
C MET A 13 13.96 2.84 6.71
N PRO A 14 14.03 1.56 6.38
CA PRO A 14 14.64 0.59 7.28
C PRO A 14 16.15 0.84 7.38
N ASP A 15 16.72 0.66 8.57
CA ASP A 15 18.16 0.83 8.80
C ASP A 15 19.00 -0.20 8.03
N TYR A 16 18.41 -1.36 7.73
CA TYR A 16 19.04 -2.42 6.96
C TYR A 16 18.02 -3.17 6.10
N TRP A 17 18.51 -3.83 5.06
CA TRP A 17 17.70 -4.70 4.22
C TRP A 17 17.69 -6.12 4.79
N PRO A 18 16.57 -6.61 5.34
CA PRO A 18 16.50 -7.98 5.81
C PRO A 18 16.78 -8.95 4.66
N LYS A 19 17.68 -9.90 4.88
CA LYS A 19 17.93 -10.95 3.89
C LYS A 19 16.92 -12.05 4.04
N VAL A 20 16.44 -12.54 2.89
CA VAL A 20 15.46 -13.63 2.84
C VAL A 20 16.16 -14.97 2.63
N ASP A 21 15.57 -16.03 3.17
CA ASP A 21 15.94 -17.39 2.85
C ASP A 21 15.29 -17.82 1.52
N ILE A 22 16.09 -17.84 0.46
CA ILE A 22 15.64 -18.21 -0.89
C ILE A 22 15.16 -19.67 -0.94
N GLU A 23 15.85 -20.58 -0.22
CA GLU A 23 15.48 -21.99 -0.19
C GLU A 23 14.12 -22.24 0.46
N TYR A 24 13.79 -21.45 1.46
CA TYR A 24 12.47 -21.46 2.06
C TYR A 24 11.41 -20.84 1.13
N LEU A 25 11.68 -19.63 0.60
CA LEU A 25 10.74 -18.86 -0.22
C LEU A 25 10.29 -19.60 -1.49
N LYS A 26 11.21 -20.30 -2.17
CA LYS A 26 10.88 -21.00 -3.42
C LYS A 26 9.82 -22.10 -3.28
N ASN A 27 9.54 -22.54 -2.05
CA ASN A 27 8.52 -23.54 -1.74
C ASN A 27 7.16 -22.93 -1.40
N LEU A 28 7.06 -21.61 -1.28
CA LEU A 28 5.79 -20.94 -1.00
C LEU A 28 4.91 -20.91 -2.25
N GLU A 29 3.63 -21.18 -2.08
CA GLU A 29 2.70 -21.36 -3.19
C GLU A 29 1.75 -20.19 -3.37
N SER A 30 1.33 -19.52 -2.30
CA SER A 30 0.39 -18.40 -2.36
C SER A 30 1.05 -17.04 -2.10
N PHE A 31 0.42 -15.97 -2.61
CA PHE A 31 0.82 -14.60 -2.27
C PHE A 31 0.76 -14.34 -0.76
N ILE A 32 -0.26 -14.87 -0.10
CA ILE A 32 -0.43 -14.72 1.36
C ILE A 32 0.71 -15.37 2.12
N ASP A 33 1.21 -16.54 1.70
CA ASP A 33 2.35 -17.18 2.35
C ASP A 33 3.63 -16.37 2.17
N VAL A 34 3.84 -15.79 0.98
CA VAL A 34 4.95 -14.85 0.75
C VAL A 34 4.82 -13.62 1.65
N ALA A 35 3.62 -13.04 1.78
CA ALA A 35 3.39 -11.90 2.67
C ALA A 35 3.63 -12.26 4.14
N LYS A 36 3.19 -13.43 4.61
CA LYS A 36 3.45 -13.94 5.98
C LYS A 36 4.94 -14.15 6.27
N TYR A 37 5.74 -14.36 5.25
CA TYR A 37 7.20 -14.43 5.42
C TYR A 37 7.84 -13.03 5.39
N ILE A 38 7.50 -12.21 4.40
CA ILE A 38 8.15 -10.91 4.16
C ILE A 38 7.75 -9.84 5.19
N VAL A 39 6.45 -9.69 5.48
CA VAL A 39 5.95 -8.58 6.31
C VAL A 39 6.52 -8.61 7.72
N PRO A 40 6.59 -9.77 8.43
CA PRO A 40 7.16 -9.82 9.77
C PRO A 40 8.63 -9.39 9.87
N LEU A 41 9.41 -9.46 8.79
CA LEU A 41 10.81 -9.02 8.77
C LEU A 41 10.95 -7.51 9.06
N TYR A 42 9.87 -6.75 8.87
CA TYR A 42 9.84 -5.30 9.06
C TYR A 42 9.05 -4.85 10.30
N THR A 43 8.37 -5.75 10.98
CA THR A 43 7.56 -5.38 12.15
C THR A 43 8.34 -5.36 13.47
N GLY A 44 9.50 -6.02 13.50
CA GLY A 44 10.39 -6.06 14.68
C GLY A 44 9.64 -6.51 15.94
N SER A 45 9.90 -5.82 17.05
CA SER A 45 9.22 -6.04 18.33
C SER A 45 7.87 -5.30 18.47
N SER A 46 7.47 -4.51 17.45
CA SER A 46 6.24 -3.71 17.52
C SER A 46 4.97 -4.54 17.44
N PHE A 47 5.05 -5.72 16.82
CA PHE A 47 3.94 -6.66 16.67
C PHE A 47 4.42 -8.07 16.94
N LYS A 48 3.59 -8.88 17.58
CA LYS A 48 3.84 -10.32 17.66
C LYS A 48 3.64 -10.93 16.27
N LYS A 49 4.43 -11.93 15.93
CA LYS A 49 4.38 -12.60 14.62
C LYS A 49 2.99 -13.19 14.35
N GLU A 50 2.36 -13.75 15.37
CA GLU A 50 1.02 -14.34 15.30
C GLU A 50 -0.03 -13.28 14.95
N ASP A 51 0.02 -12.10 15.56
CA ASP A 51 -0.88 -10.97 15.26
C ASP A 51 -0.72 -10.48 13.81
N VAL A 52 0.52 -10.48 13.30
CA VAL A 52 0.78 -10.11 11.89
C VAL A 52 0.21 -11.15 10.94
N ILE A 53 0.37 -12.43 11.24
CA ILE A 53 -0.17 -13.52 10.43
C ILE A 53 -1.71 -13.45 10.37
N GLU A 54 -2.36 -13.23 11.51
CA GLU A 54 -3.81 -13.06 11.59
C GLU A 54 -4.28 -11.85 10.76
N LEU A 55 -3.59 -10.71 10.90
CA LEU A 55 -3.85 -9.51 10.12
C LEU A 55 -3.76 -9.79 8.62
N LEU A 56 -2.72 -10.47 8.16
CA LEU A 56 -2.50 -10.77 6.75
C LEU A 56 -3.55 -11.72 6.16
N ASN A 57 -4.10 -12.65 6.95
CA ASN A 57 -5.18 -13.53 6.50
C ASN A 57 -6.44 -12.74 6.10
N ASN A 58 -6.64 -11.55 6.67
CA ASN A 58 -7.84 -10.74 6.48
C ASN A 58 -7.60 -9.48 5.62
N THR A 59 -6.34 -9.15 5.29
CA THR A 59 -6.01 -7.86 4.66
C THR A 59 -6.57 -7.72 3.25
N TRP A 60 -6.53 -8.76 2.44
CA TRP A 60 -6.90 -8.70 1.01
C TRP A 60 -8.13 -9.55 0.67
N HIS A 61 -9.06 -9.68 1.61
CA HIS A 61 -10.26 -10.54 1.46
C HIS A 61 -11.24 -10.06 0.37
N ASN A 62 -11.17 -8.79 -0.03
CA ASN A 62 -12.04 -8.18 -1.05
C ASN A 62 -11.46 -8.25 -2.47
N PHE A 63 -10.37 -9.00 -2.69
CA PHE A 63 -9.83 -9.20 -4.03
C PHE A 63 -10.66 -10.24 -4.79
N GLU A 64 -10.84 -10.03 -6.10
CA GLU A 64 -11.68 -10.89 -6.95
C GLU A 64 -11.00 -12.23 -7.27
N GLU A 65 -9.68 -12.24 -7.48
CA GLU A 65 -8.91 -13.45 -7.78
C GLU A 65 -8.51 -14.20 -6.51
N GLN A 66 -8.70 -15.51 -6.51
CA GLN A 66 -8.37 -16.38 -5.38
C GLN A 66 -6.89 -16.28 -4.97
N ASP A 67 -5.99 -16.17 -5.94
CA ASP A 67 -4.55 -16.02 -5.72
C ASP A 67 -4.14 -14.56 -5.56
N LEU A 68 -5.07 -13.59 -5.58
CA LEU A 68 -4.89 -12.15 -5.51
C LEU A 68 -4.12 -11.56 -6.71
N ILE A 69 -3.27 -12.34 -7.36
CA ILE A 69 -2.38 -11.95 -8.44
C ILE A 69 -2.39 -13.03 -9.50
N LYS A 70 -2.62 -12.63 -10.74
CA LYS A 70 -2.49 -13.51 -11.89
C LYS A 70 -1.23 -13.18 -12.68
N ILE A 71 -0.56 -14.21 -13.19
CA ILE A 71 0.59 -14.08 -14.07
C ILE A 71 0.21 -14.66 -15.41
N THR A 72 0.05 -13.79 -16.41
CA THR A 72 -0.33 -14.18 -17.77
C THR A 72 0.89 -14.19 -18.68
N GLN A 73 1.25 -15.36 -19.18
CA GLN A 73 2.33 -15.51 -20.15
C GLN A 73 1.88 -15.03 -21.53
N ILE A 74 2.58 -14.05 -22.11
CA ILE A 74 2.31 -13.53 -23.45
C ILE A 74 3.27 -14.08 -24.51
N LYS A 75 4.50 -14.37 -24.11
CA LYS A 75 5.53 -15.00 -24.96
C LYS A 75 6.38 -15.94 -24.10
N GLN A 76 7.20 -16.76 -24.73
CA GLN A 76 8.06 -17.72 -24.04
C GLN A 76 8.88 -17.10 -22.88
N SER A 77 9.33 -15.84 -23.03
CA SER A 77 10.16 -15.13 -22.06
C SER A 77 9.51 -13.88 -21.46
N THR A 78 8.21 -13.67 -21.69
CA THR A 78 7.52 -12.44 -21.27
C THR A 78 6.17 -12.76 -20.66
N SER A 79 5.97 -12.27 -19.45
CA SER A 79 4.70 -12.40 -18.72
C SER A 79 4.22 -11.04 -18.23
N ILE A 80 2.92 -10.90 -18.06
CA ILE A 80 2.28 -9.78 -17.39
C ILE A 80 1.96 -10.20 -15.97
N LEU A 81 2.40 -9.39 -15.00
CA LEU A 81 1.98 -9.47 -13.62
C LEU A 81 0.74 -8.58 -13.45
N GLU A 82 -0.42 -9.21 -13.32
CA GLU A 82 -1.70 -8.53 -13.21
C GLU A 82 -1.96 -8.12 -11.76
N LEU A 83 -1.91 -6.82 -11.48
CA LEU A 83 -2.06 -6.26 -10.14
C LEU A 83 -3.37 -5.46 -9.95
N TYR A 84 -4.35 -5.70 -10.82
CA TYR A 84 -5.60 -4.95 -10.88
C TYR A 84 -6.83 -5.74 -10.40
N HIS A 85 -6.63 -6.89 -9.75
CA HIS A 85 -7.72 -7.72 -9.22
C HIS A 85 -8.22 -7.28 -7.84
N GLY A 86 -7.70 -6.19 -7.31
CA GLY A 86 -8.16 -5.58 -6.07
C GLY A 86 -9.40 -4.69 -6.27
N PRO A 87 -10.04 -4.24 -5.19
CA PRO A 87 -11.35 -3.57 -5.19
C PRO A 87 -11.37 -2.25 -5.99
N THR A 88 -10.22 -1.61 -6.20
CA THR A 88 -10.14 -0.37 -7.00
C THR A 88 -9.42 -0.54 -8.33
N ALA A 89 -9.15 -1.78 -8.73
CA ALA A 89 -8.47 -2.15 -9.97
C ALA A 89 -7.08 -1.47 -10.13
N ALA A 90 -6.37 -1.29 -9.02
CA ALA A 90 -5.06 -0.67 -9.01
C ALA A 90 -4.07 -1.44 -8.11
N PHE A 91 -2.79 -1.53 -8.53
CA PHE A 91 -1.73 -2.14 -7.71
C PHE A 91 -1.61 -1.51 -6.31
N LYS A 92 -2.15 -0.29 -6.14
CA LYS A 92 -2.14 0.45 -4.88
C LYS A 92 -2.96 -0.22 -3.78
N ASP A 93 -3.92 -1.08 -4.15
CA ASP A 93 -4.73 -1.85 -3.21
C ASP A 93 -3.85 -2.74 -2.33
N PHE A 94 -2.81 -3.37 -2.87
CA PHE A 94 -1.89 -4.21 -2.08
C PHE A 94 -1.26 -3.45 -0.92
N GLY A 95 -0.74 -2.27 -1.18
CA GLY A 95 -0.05 -1.48 -0.16
C GLY A 95 -1.00 -0.73 0.77
N LEU A 96 -2.13 -0.23 0.28
CA LEU A 96 -3.07 0.56 1.09
C LEU A 96 -3.94 -0.30 1.99
N GLN A 97 -4.40 -1.46 1.54
CA GLN A 97 -5.09 -2.43 2.39
C GLN A 97 -4.19 -2.88 3.56
N LEU A 98 -2.92 -3.19 3.27
CA LEU A 98 -1.96 -3.54 4.31
C LEU A 98 -1.73 -2.40 5.29
N ALA A 99 -1.55 -1.17 4.81
CA ALA A 99 -1.32 0.00 5.66
C ALA A 99 -2.53 0.29 6.56
N ALA A 100 -3.73 0.27 6.01
CA ALA A 100 -4.97 0.51 6.76
C ALA A 100 -5.19 -0.58 7.84
N ALA A 101 -4.90 -1.85 7.52
CA ALA A 101 -4.98 -2.94 8.49
C ALA A 101 -4.00 -2.76 9.67
N PHE A 102 -2.75 -2.37 9.41
CA PHE A 102 -1.78 -2.06 10.45
C PHE A 102 -2.17 -0.82 11.26
N PHE A 103 -2.70 0.23 10.62
CA PHE A 103 -3.18 1.40 11.32
C PHE A 103 -4.35 1.05 12.24
N ASN A 104 -5.33 0.30 11.74
CA ASN A 104 -6.47 -0.14 12.54
C ASN A 104 -6.02 -0.95 13.77
N LYS A 105 -5.17 -1.97 13.60
CA LYS A 105 -4.65 -2.78 14.71
C LYS A 105 -3.92 -1.93 15.74
N THR A 106 -3.07 -0.99 15.29
CA THR A 106 -2.33 -0.08 16.18
C THR A 106 -3.26 0.85 16.95
N LEU A 107 -4.24 1.44 16.27
CA LEU A 107 -5.19 2.37 16.89
C LEU A 107 -6.07 1.68 17.94
N GLN A 108 -6.56 0.49 17.62
CA GLN A 108 -7.33 -0.33 18.56
C GLN A 108 -6.53 -0.68 19.81
N THR A 109 -5.28 -1.14 19.64
CA THR A 109 -4.38 -1.49 20.76
C THR A 109 -4.09 -0.29 21.66
N GLN A 110 -4.00 0.91 21.09
CA GLN A 110 -3.72 2.15 21.82
C GLN A 110 -4.98 2.88 22.33
N ASN A 111 -6.17 2.37 22.02
CA ASN A 111 -7.46 3.04 22.26
C ASN A 111 -7.49 4.48 21.70
N LYS A 112 -7.07 4.61 20.42
CA LYS A 112 -6.97 5.87 19.69
C LYS A 112 -7.74 5.80 18.39
N THR A 113 -7.97 6.97 17.79
CA THR A 113 -8.56 7.11 16.46
C THR A 113 -7.63 7.85 15.53
N ALA A 114 -7.92 7.82 14.24
CA ALA A 114 -7.15 8.59 13.27
C ALA A 114 -8.03 9.28 12.23
N ILE A 115 -7.50 10.37 11.70
CA ILE A 115 -7.96 11.00 10.47
C ILE A 115 -6.90 10.70 9.39
N VAL A 116 -7.31 9.99 8.34
CA VAL A 116 -6.56 9.90 7.10
C VAL A 116 -6.91 11.13 6.27
N PHE A 117 -5.92 11.97 6.00
CA PHE A 117 -6.10 13.21 5.26
C PHE A 117 -5.17 13.27 4.06
N GLY A 118 -5.74 13.44 2.88
CA GLY A 118 -4.96 13.42 1.66
C GLY A 118 -5.64 14.10 0.48
N ALA A 119 -4.84 14.42 -0.54
CA ALA A 119 -5.30 14.89 -1.84
C ALA A 119 -4.98 13.85 -2.91
N THR A 120 -5.85 13.72 -3.88
CA THR A 120 -5.68 12.78 -4.98
C THR A 120 -6.23 13.33 -6.29
N SER A 121 -5.59 12.96 -7.38
CA SER A 121 -6.10 13.14 -8.73
C SER A 121 -6.31 11.81 -9.48
N GLY A 122 -6.30 10.68 -8.75
CA GLY A 122 -6.41 9.36 -9.37
C GLY A 122 -6.49 8.20 -8.37
N ASP A 123 -5.95 7.04 -8.73
CA ASP A 123 -6.13 5.73 -8.06
C ASP A 123 -5.71 5.68 -6.58
N THR A 124 -4.85 6.59 -6.11
CA THR A 124 -4.45 6.59 -4.71
C THR A 124 -5.62 6.92 -3.78
N GLY A 125 -6.50 7.83 -4.21
CA GLY A 125 -7.67 8.20 -3.42
C GLY A 125 -8.70 7.08 -3.33
N SER A 126 -9.04 6.45 -4.45
CA SER A 126 -9.98 5.32 -4.47
C SER A 126 -9.47 4.16 -3.61
N ALA A 127 -8.20 3.78 -3.77
CA ALA A 127 -7.59 2.72 -2.97
C ALA A 127 -7.49 3.06 -1.47
N ALA A 128 -7.27 4.34 -1.11
CA ALA A 128 -7.24 4.78 0.28
C ALA A 128 -8.64 4.78 0.93
N ILE A 129 -9.65 5.23 0.19
CA ILE A 129 -11.05 5.22 0.62
C ILE A 129 -11.50 3.79 0.85
N ASP A 130 -11.27 2.91 -0.13
CA ASP A 130 -11.66 1.50 -0.01
C ASP A 130 -10.95 0.81 1.15
N ALA A 131 -9.65 1.02 1.31
CA ALA A 131 -8.88 0.44 2.40
C ALA A 131 -9.31 0.88 3.81
N CYS A 132 -9.93 2.07 3.93
CA CYS A 132 -10.33 2.61 5.22
C CYS A 132 -11.83 2.42 5.55
N LYS A 133 -12.67 2.10 4.56
CA LYS A 133 -14.14 2.15 4.69
C LYS A 133 -14.72 1.27 5.80
N ASP A 134 -14.05 0.16 6.14
CA ASP A 134 -14.53 -0.83 7.10
C ASP A 134 -13.91 -0.68 8.50
N PHE A 135 -13.18 0.41 8.77
CA PHE A 135 -12.48 0.63 10.04
C PHE A 135 -13.02 1.81 10.84
N ASP A 136 -13.85 1.56 11.83
CA ASP A 136 -14.53 2.57 12.66
C ASP A 136 -13.57 3.55 13.37
N VAL A 137 -12.35 3.12 13.68
CA VAL A 137 -11.34 3.96 14.34
C VAL A 137 -10.61 4.91 13.37
N ILE A 138 -10.87 4.80 12.06
CA ILE A 138 -10.27 5.62 11.02
C ILE A 138 -11.36 6.42 10.30
N LYS A 139 -11.18 7.73 10.20
CA LYS A 139 -11.97 8.58 9.29
C LYS A 139 -11.09 9.05 8.15
N SER A 140 -11.53 8.94 6.92
CA SER A 140 -10.78 9.41 5.76
C SER A 140 -11.44 10.64 5.13
N PHE A 141 -10.63 11.67 4.89
CA PHE A 141 -11.00 12.88 4.16
C PHE A 141 -10.06 13.00 2.97
N ILE A 142 -10.59 12.79 1.78
CA ILE A 142 -9.81 12.80 0.55
C ILE A 142 -10.27 13.95 -0.32
N LEU A 143 -9.38 14.92 -0.53
CA LEU A 143 -9.61 16.08 -1.38
C LEU A 143 -9.40 15.71 -2.85
N ILE A 144 -10.34 16.10 -3.68
CA ILE A 144 -10.43 15.76 -5.09
C ILE A 144 -10.57 17.04 -5.89
N PRO A 145 -9.63 17.40 -6.80
CA PRO A 145 -9.79 18.57 -7.64
C PRO A 145 -10.95 18.39 -8.61
N HIS A 146 -11.77 19.43 -8.76
CA HIS A 146 -12.90 19.41 -9.70
C HIS A 146 -12.40 19.31 -11.15
N GLY A 147 -12.97 18.39 -11.92
CA GLY A 147 -12.79 18.32 -13.38
C GLY A 147 -11.52 17.63 -13.89
N ASN A 148 -10.57 17.25 -13.03
CA ASN A 148 -9.24 16.75 -13.45
C ASN A 148 -9.02 15.25 -13.24
N MET A 149 -10.06 14.43 -13.27
CA MET A 149 -9.92 12.98 -13.19
C MET A 149 -10.93 12.26 -14.07
N SER A 150 -10.66 10.98 -14.34
CA SER A 150 -11.61 10.17 -15.11
C SER A 150 -12.91 9.95 -14.33
N GLU A 151 -14.01 9.77 -15.06
CA GLU A 151 -15.32 9.53 -14.45
C GLU A 151 -15.32 8.24 -13.61
N ILE A 152 -14.60 7.21 -14.04
CA ILE A 152 -14.47 5.95 -13.33
C ILE A 152 -13.80 6.18 -11.97
N GLN A 153 -12.64 6.85 -11.94
CA GLN A 153 -11.93 7.15 -10.70
C GLN A 153 -12.76 8.01 -9.74
N ARG A 154 -13.47 9.01 -10.29
CA ARG A 154 -14.38 9.82 -9.49
C ARG A 154 -15.49 8.97 -8.88
N LYS A 155 -16.12 8.11 -9.64
CA LYS A 155 -17.18 7.21 -9.14
C LYS A 155 -16.63 6.23 -8.09
N GLN A 156 -15.48 5.63 -8.28
CA GLN A 156 -14.83 4.76 -7.29
C GLN A 156 -14.67 5.43 -5.91
N MET A 157 -14.50 6.75 -5.87
CA MET A 157 -14.37 7.50 -4.61
C MET A 157 -15.71 8.00 -4.06
N THR A 158 -16.60 8.48 -4.94
CA THR A 158 -17.81 9.19 -4.52
C THR A 158 -19.02 8.28 -4.31
N THR A 159 -18.99 7.04 -4.72
CA THR A 159 -20.09 6.07 -4.57
C THR A 159 -19.91 5.15 -3.36
N VAL A 160 -18.78 5.21 -2.67
CA VAL A 160 -18.55 4.43 -1.45
C VAL A 160 -19.50 4.93 -0.35
N GLN A 161 -20.37 4.03 0.13
CA GLN A 161 -21.31 4.31 1.21
C GLN A 161 -20.72 3.78 2.53
N SER A 162 -19.99 4.63 3.22
CA SER A 162 -19.50 4.33 4.57
C SER A 162 -19.46 5.61 5.42
N PRO A 163 -19.85 5.55 6.70
CA PRO A 163 -19.96 6.74 7.56
C PRO A 163 -18.62 7.36 7.93
N ASN A 164 -17.53 6.68 7.67
CA ASN A 164 -16.17 7.11 8.02
C ASN A 164 -15.35 7.58 6.81
N VAL A 165 -15.87 7.55 5.58
CA VAL A 165 -15.18 8.03 4.37
C VAL A 165 -15.86 9.27 3.80
N HIS A 166 -15.07 10.31 3.55
CA HIS A 166 -15.53 11.63 3.13
C HIS A 166 -14.72 12.12 1.95
N PRO A 167 -15.09 11.76 0.70
CA PRO A 167 -14.53 12.38 -0.50
C PRO A 167 -15.03 13.82 -0.61
N ILE A 168 -14.14 14.78 -0.75
CA ILE A 168 -14.43 16.21 -0.82
C ILE A 168 -13.98 16.76 -2.15
N ILE A 169 -14.91 17.22 -2.98
CA ILE A 169 -14.60 17.89 -4.23
C ILE A 169 -14.21 19.34 -3.92
N VAL A 170 -13.03 19.74 -4.37
CA VAL A 170 -12.50 21.10 -4.21
C VAL A 170 -12.56 21.80 -5.58
N ASP A 171 -13.14 22.99 -5.60
CA ASP A 171 -13.10 23.85 -6.78
C ASP A 171 -11.73 24.53 -6.87
N GLY A 172 -10.78 23.81 -7.47
CA GLY A 172 -9.37 24.17 -7.54
C GLY A 172 -8.53 23.11 -8.23
N THR A 173 -7.23 23.33 -8.26
CA THR A 173 -6.24 22.42 -8.84
C THR A 173 -5.84 21.31 -7.85
N PHE A 174 -5.07 20.34 -8.33
CA PHE A 174 -4.46 19.32 -7.47
C PHE A 174 -3.46 19.94 -6.47
N ASP A 175 -2.75 20.98 -6.90
CA ASP A 175 -1.80 21.70 -6.04
C ASP A 175 -2.53 22.43 -4.91
N ASP A 176 -3.68 23.05 -5.19
CA ASP A 176 -4.53 23.66 -4.15
C ASP A 176 -4.98 22.63 -3.11
N CYS A 177 -5.41 21.45 -3.56
CA CYS A 177 -5.75 20.34 -2.67
C CYS A 177 -4.56 19.90 -1.81
N GLN A 178 -3.36 19.80 -2.40
CA GLN A 178 -2.14 19.45 -1.67
C GLN A 178 -1.77 20.51 -0.63
N ASP A 179 -1.92 21.79 -0.95
CA ASP A 179 -1.61 22.88 -0.02
C ASP A 179 -2.58 22.92 1.16
N ILE A 180 -3.86 22.63 0.95
CA ILE A 180 -4.83 22.42 2.04
C ILE A 180 -4.38 21.29 2.95
N VAL A 181 -3.97 20.14 2.36
CA VAL A 181 -3.48 18.99 3.14
C VAL A 181 -2.22 19.34 3.93
N LYS A 182 -1.20 19.96 3.30
CA LYS A 182 0.03 20.41 3.97
C LYS A 182 -0.26 21.35 5.14
N ASN A 183 -1.19 22.30 4.94
CA ASN A 183 -1.59 23.24 5.99
C ASN A 183 -2.31 22.52 7.14
N GLY A 184 -3.17 21.55 6.84
CA GLY A 184 -3.80 20.70 7.85
C GLY A 184 -2.79 19.93 8.71
N PHE A 185 -1.73 19.42 8.09
CA PHE A 185 -0.63 18.76 8.82
C PHE A 185 0.20 19.71 9.70
N LYS A 186 0.30 20.99 9.32
CA LYS A 186 0.95 22.02 10.15
C LYS A 186 0.07 22.49 11.31
N GLN A 187 -1.23 22.64 11.06
CA GLN A 187 -2.21 23.19 12.02
C GLN A 187 -3.02 22.06 12.69
N ARG A 188 -2.41 21.30 13.57
CA ARG A 188 -3.03 20.12 14.21
C ARG A 188 -4.04 20.46 15.34
N SER A 189 -4.39 21.73 15.53
CA SER A 189 -5.26 22.18 16.63
C SER A 189 -6.69 21.64 16.58
N PHE A 190 -7.14 21.16 15.42
CA PHE A 190 -8.46 20.54 15.25
C PHE A 190 -8.51 19.06 15.72
N LEU A 191 -7.37 18.44 15.98
CA LEU A 191 -7.30 17.05 16.43
C LEU A 191 -7.69 16.92 17.91
N LYS A 192 -8.41 15.85 18.22
CA LYS A 192 -8.67 15.48 19.60
C LYS A 192 -7.40 14.90 20.25
N LYS A 193 -7.32 14.95 21.59
CA LYS A 193 -6.13 14.49 22.36
C LYS A 193 -5.67 13.05 22.04
N ASN A 194 -6.62 12.17 21.67
CA ASN A 194 -6.36 10.76 21.34
C ASN A 194 -6.49 10.46 19.85
N GLN A 195 -6.31 11.46 18.97
CA GLN A 195 -6.49 11.35 17.55
C GLN A 195 -5.18 11.61 16.79
N TYR A 196 -4.85 10.73 15.85
CA TYR A 196 -3.75 10.90 14.93
C TYR A 196 -4.19 11.53 13.61
N LEU A 197 -3.29 12.24 12.96
CA LEU A 197 -3.42 12.64 11.57
C LEU A 197 -2.46 11.80 10.72
N LEU A 198 -3.00 11.05 9.76
CA LEU A 198 -2.28 10.14 8.90
C LEU A 198 -2.31 10.64 7.46
N ALA A 199 -1.16 10.63 6.80
CA ALA A 199 -1.05 10.97 5.39
C ALA A 199 -1.26 9.75 4.50
N VAL A 200 -1.99 9.92 3.41
CA VAL A 200 -1.99 8.96 2.29
C VAL A 200 -0.78 9.25 1.41
N ASN A 201 0.39 8.83 1.87
CA ASN A 201 1.63 9.05 1.13
C ASN A 201 1.98 7.82 0.28
N SER A 202 2.34 8.04 -1.00
CA SER A 202 2.72 6.98 -1.96
C SER A 202 3.91 6.14 -1.51
N ILE A 203 4.73 6.67 -0.62
CA ILE A 203 6.01 6.11 -0.17
C ILE A 203 6.04 5.78 1.33
N ASN A 204 4.89 5.67 1.99
CA ASN A 204 4.83 5.08 3.32
C ASN A 204 5.40 3.65 3.28
N TRP A 205 6.31 3.32 4.21
CA TRP A 205 7.04 2.07 4.18
C TRP A 205 6.15 0.82 4.21
N VAL A 206 5.04 0.84 4.94
CA VAL A 206 4.08 -0.28 4.94
C VAL A 206 3.52 -0.54 3.54
N ARG A 207 3.26 0.52 2.78
CA ARG A 207 2.80 0.39 1.39
C ARG A 207 3.86 -0.24 0.51
N ILE A 208 5.13 0.13 0.72
CA ILE A 208 6.27 -0.47 0.00
C ILE A 208 6.40 -1.96 0.35
N ILE A 209 6.25 -2.34 1.62
CA ILE A 209 6.30 -3.75 2.04
C ILE A 209 5.24 -4.58 1.32
N GLY A 210 4.00 -4.12 1.25
CA GLY A 210 2.94 -4.82 0.51
C GLY A 210 3.29 -5.03 -0.97
N GLN A 211 4.00 -4.07 -1.56
CA GLN A 211 4.47 -4.15 -2.94
C GLN A 211 5.69 -5.07 -3.11
N ILE A 212 6.60 -5.13 -2.15
CA ILE A 212 7.73 -6.07 -2.15
C ILE A 212 7.22 -7.52 -2.28
N CYS A 213 6.12 -7.84 -1.62
CA CYS A 213 5.57 -9.19 -1.61
C CYS A 213 5.25 -9.71 -3.02
N TYR A 214 4.64 -8.91 -3.90
CA TYR A 214 4.29 -9.40 -5.22
C TYR A 214 5.49 -9.54 -6.18
N TYR A 215 6.58 -8.84 -5.94
CA TYR A 215 7.82 -9.08 -6.69
C TYR A 215 8.43 -10.44 -6.34
N PHE A 216 8.51 -10.78 -5.06
CA PHE A 216 8.93 -12.12 -4.64
C PHE A 216 7.98 -13.19 -5.15
N TYR A 217 6.68 -13.01 -4.99
CA TYR A 217 5.68 -13.95 -5.48
C TYR A 217 5.83 -14.22 -6.98
N SER A 218 5.97 -13.16 -7.79
CA SER A 218 6.14 -13.32 -9.23
C SER A 218 7.44 -14.06 -9.59
N ALA A 219 8.54 -13.78 -8.91
CA ALA A 219 9.80 -14.46 -9.14
C ALA A 219 9.75 -15.96 -8.73
N ILE A 220 9.02 -16.27 -7.66
CA ILE A 220 8.75 -17.68 -7.26
C ILE A 220 7.94 -18.38 -8.34
N LYS A 221 6.84 -17.80 -8.79
CA LYS A 221 5.93 -18.42 -9.77
C LYS A 221 6.56 -18.59 -11.14
N ILE A 222 7.38 -17.63 -11.60
CA ILE A 222 8.00 -17.68 -12.93
C ILE A 222 9.14 -18.70 -12.98
N ASN A 223 10.05 -18.70 -12.02
CA ASN A 223 11.23 -19.54 -12.10
C ASN A 223 11.78 -20.05 -10.76
N LYS A 224 10.97 -20.05 -9.71
CA LYS A 224 11.39 -20.50 -8.37
C LYS A 224 12.62 -19.76 -7.84
N LEU A 225 12.77 -18.46 -8.15
CA LEU A 225 13.92 -17.63 -7.79
C LEU A 225 15.28 -18.16 -8.30
N SER A 226 15.28 -19.01 -9.33
CA SER A 226 16.50 -19.68 -9.81
C SER A 226 17.33 -18.82 -10.76
N LYS A 227 16.72 -17.82 -11.41
CA LYS A 227 17.38 -16.95 -12.39
C LYS A 227 16.93 -15.50 -12.19
N PRO A 228 17.84 -14.53 -12.47
CA PRO A 228 17.46 -13.12 -12.44
C PRO A 228 16.35 -12.79 -13.46
N LEU A 229 15.39 -12.00 -13.05
CA LEU A 229 14.32 -11.47 -13.89
C LEU A 229 14.54 -9.99 -14.22
N ASN A 230 13.98 -9.56 -15.35
CA ASN A 230 13.80 -8.16 -15.67
C ASN A 230 12.35 -7.74 -15.34
N PHE A 231 12.17 -6.58 -14.75
CA PHE A 231 10.86 -6.01 -14.51
C PHE A 231 10.71 -4.69 -15.26
N SER A 232 9.69 -4.60 -16.13
CA SER A 232 9.25 -3.34 -16.69
C SER A 232 8.12 -2.79 -15.82
N VAL A 233 8.35 -1.63 -15.19
CA VAL A 233 7.48 -1.09 -14.16
C VAL A 233 7.01 0.30 -14.56
N PRO A 234 5.77 0.44 -15.08
CA PRO A 234 5.19 1.76 -15.31
C PRO A 234 5.12 2.51 -13.98
N THR A 235 5.72 3.70 -13.91
CA THR A 235 5.83 4.40 -12.64
C THR A 235 5.73 5.92 -12.81
N GLY A 236 5.12 6.58 -11.82
CA GLY A 236 5.13 8.04 -11.66
C GLY A 236 5.86 8.41 -10.38
N ASN A 237 5.32 8.03 -9.22
CA ASN A 237 5.85 8.37 -7.89
C ASN A 237 6.97 7.44 -7.38
N PHE A 238 7.54 6.62 -8.20
CA PHE A 238 8.62 5.68 -7.93
C PHE A 238 8.36 4.62 -6.83
N GLY A 239 7.23 4.63 -6.14
CA GLY A 239 6.92 3.68 -5.05
C GLY A 239 6.97 2.23 -5.53
N ASN A 240 6.33 1.92 -6.66
CA ASN A 240 6.29 0.56 -7.20
C ASN A 240 7.67 0.08 -7.67
N VAL A 241 8.40 0.89 -8.43
CA VAL A 241 9.75 0.55 -8.89
C VAL A 241 10.73 0.44 -7.71
N PHE A 242 10.54 1.28 -6.69
CA PHE A 242 11.35 1.22 -5.47
C PHE A 242 11.11 -0.08 -4.68
N ALA A 243 9.88 -0.60 -4.67
CA ALA A 243 9.59 -1.90 -4.06
C ALA A 243 10.31 -3.05 -4.78
N CYS A 244 10.43 -2.99 -6.13
CA CYS A 244 11.24 -3.93 -6.90
C CYS A 244 12.73 -3.86 -6.51
N TYR A 245 13.28 -2.65 -6.41
CA TYR A 245 14.64 -2.43 -5.94
C TYR A 245 14.85 -2.97 -4.52
N ALA A 246 13.93 -2.67 -3.60
CA ALA A 246 13.97 -3.16 -2.23
C ALA A 246 13.98 -4.70 -2.17
N ALA A 247 13.12 -5.37 -2.97
CA ALA A 247 13.10 -6.82 -3.07
C ALA A 247 14.47 -7.38 -3.51
N SER A 248 15.15 -6.71 -4.46
CA SER A 248 16.50 -7.13 -4.88
C SER A 248 17.53 -6.98 -3.77
N LYS A 249 17.43 -5.91 -2.96
CA LYS A 249 18.31 -5.71 -1.79
C LYS A 249 18.11 -6.78 -0.71
N MET A 250 16.90 -7.34 -0.64
CA MET A 250 16.58 -8.44 0.27
C MET A 250 17.10 -9.80 -0.25
N GLY A 251 17.48 -9.90 -1.51
CA GLY A 251 18.04 -11.11 -2.11
C GLY A 251 17.25 -11.69 -3.29
N MET A 252 16.16 -11.04 -3.74
CA MET A 252 15.45 -11.46 -4.95
C MET A 252 16.38 -11.34 -6.17
N PRO A 253 16.53 -12.40 -6.99
CA PRO A 253 17.34 -12.34 -8.20
C PRO A 253 16.75 -11.35 -9.21
N LEU A 254 17.43 -10.23 -9.40
CA LEU A 254 17.03 -9.15 -10.31
C LEU A 254 18.16 -8.85 -11.29
N SER A 255 17.84 -8.75 -12.57
CA SER A 255 18.78 -8.32 -13.63
C SER A 255 18.63 -6.83 -13.91
N LYS A 256 17.45 -6.41 -14.34
CA LYS A 256 17.19 -5.00 -14.67
C LYS A 256 15.76 -4.58 -14.24
N ILE A 257 15.62 -3.30 -13.90
CA ILE A 257 14.35 -2.57 -13.87
C ILE A 257 14.32 -1.66 -15.10
N ILE A 258 13.22 -1.68 -15.83
CA ILE A 258 13.00 -0.97 -17.09
C ILE A 258 11.82 -0.03 -16.95
#